data_8854fe866c5923b8062ed18083d088b6
#
_entry.id   8854fe866c5923b8062ed18083d088b6
#
_cell.length_a   1.000
_cell.length_b   1.000
_cell.length_c   1.000
_cell.angle_alpha   90.00
_cell.angle_beta   90.00
_cell.angle_gamma   90.00
#
_symmetry.space_group_name_H-M   'P 1'
#
loop_
_entity.id
_entity.type
_entity.pdbx_description
1 polymer ?
#
loop_
_entity_poly.entity_id
_entity_poly.type
_entity_poly.pdbx_seq_one_letter_code
_entity_poly.pdbx_strand_id
1 'polypeptide(L)'
;PRKGFAEAQIYSCSSCGLCIDACPMNIQKKNLPYSTVYFTRAMRRHSTKKINTISDKCLMCGKCVAVCPVGVDSCSMKTAQRATVTNSLKYDYSYINNSVPAVSTIQDIQQKEKVLYFAGCMTQLTPTILKSVVSILENSKTEYMIADKDGGLCCGRPLMLAGKLDASKEVINKNTELIKNSGCTTLLLSCPICMKVFKEEYKL
;
A
#
# COMPACT_ATOMS: atom_id res chain seq x y z
N PRO A 1 -5.44 -1.08 12.25
CA PRO A 1 -5.87 0.04 13.08
C PRO A 1 -6.90 -0.49 14.09
N ARG A 2 -6.66 -0.22 15.38
CA ARG A 2 -7.58 -0.64 16.45
C ARG A 2 -8.92 0.05 16.23
N LYS A 3 -10.07 -0.66 16.40
CA LYS A 3 -11.43 -0.10 16.25
C LYS A 3 -11.58 1.26 16.95
N GLY A 4 -11.05 1.40 18.18
CA GLY A 4 -11.11 2.65 18.94
C GLY A 4 -10.32 3.83 18.34
N PHE A 5 -9.26 3.58 17.57
CA PHE A 5 -8.52 4.65 16.89
C PHE A 5 -9.35 5.28 15.76
N ALA A 6 -10.02 4.46 14.95
CA ALA A 6 -10.88 4.96 13.88
C ALA A 6 -12.07 5.77 14.41
N GLU A 7 -12.66 5.36 15.52
CA GLU A 7 -13.76 6.08 16.18
C GLU A 7 -13.30 7.43 16.75
N ALA A 8 -12.18 7.49 17.45
CA ALA A 8 -11.61 8.74 17.95
C ALA A 8 -11.36 9.76 16.82
N GLN A 9 -10.85 9.30 15.68
CA GLN A 9 -10.59 10.12 14.50
C GLN A 9 -11.87 10.75 13.90
N ILE A 10 -13.01 10.04 13.98
CA ILE A 10 -14.30 10.56 13.49
C ILE A 10 -14.69 11.83 14.25
N TYR A 11 -14.49 11.84 15.56
CA TYR A 11 -14.84 12.97 16.42
C TYR A 11 -13.81 14.09 16.42
N SER A 12 -12.54 13.81 16.10
CA SER A 12 -11.49 14.82 15.97
C SER A 12 -11.69 15.75 14.77
N CYS A 13 -12.52 15.38 13.79
CA CYS A 13 -12.76 16.21 12.61
C CYS A 13 -13.52 17.49 12.95
N SER A 14 -12.86 18.65 12.81
CA SER A 14 -13.45 20.00 13.03
C SER A 14 -14.43 20.45 11.94
N SER A 15 -14.58 19.68 10.87
CA SER A 15 -15.43 20.03 9.70
C SER A 15 -15.01 21.32 8.96
N CYS A 16 -13.76 21.72 9.02
CA CYS A 16 -13.22 22.94 8.39
C CYS A 16 -13.32 22.98 6.85
N GLY A 17 -13.42 21.83 6.19
CA GLY A 17 -13.61 21.75 4.74
C GLY A 17 -12.33 21.68 3.88
N LEU A 18 -11.13 21.98 4.39
CA LEU A 18 -9.88 22.01 3.62
C LEU A 18 -9.62 20.74 2.79
N CYS A 19 -10.07 19.59 3.28
CA CYS A 19 -9.98 18.33 2.57
C CYS A 19 -10.91 18.22 1.34
N ILE A 20 -11.88 19.13 1.17
CA ILE A 20 -12.78 19.16 0.01
C ILE A 20 -11.98 19.61 -1.21
N ASP A 21 -11.27 20.73 -1.09
CA ASP A 21 -10.49 21.32 -2.18
C ASP A 21 -9.27 20.47 -2.54
N ALA A 22 -8.68 19.82 -1.55
CA ALA A 22 -7.55 18.91 -1.76
C ALA A 22 -7.95 17.57 -2.39
N CYS A 23 -9.23 17.20 -2.40
CA CYS A 23 -9.68 15.89 -2.86
C CYS A 23 -9.80 15.82 -4.40
N PRO A 24 -8.99 15.02 -5.11
CA PRO A 24 -9.05 14.94 -6.57
C PRO A 24 -10.40 14.42 -7.07
N MET A 25 -11.11 13.62 -6.28
CA MET A 25 -12.46 13.15 -6.64
C MET A 25 -13.50 14.28 -6.62
N ASN A 26 -13.33 15.29 -5.77
CA ASN A 26 -14.21 16.47 -5.75
C ASN A 26 -13.87 17.46 -6.87
N ILE A 27 -12.58 17.59 -7.22
CA ILE A 27 -12.12 18.50 -8.30
C ILE A 27 -12.70 18.06 -9.65
N GLN A 28 -12.67 16.76 -9.94
CA GLN A 28 -13.15 16.22 -11.23
C GLN A 28 -14.69 16.20 -11.35
N LYS A 29 -15.39 16.04 -10.24
CA LYS A 29 -16.85 15.92 -10.21
C LYS A 29 -17.40 16.83 -9.10
N LYS A 30 -17.60 18.10 -9.42
CA LYS A 30 -17.96 19.20 -8.51
C LYS A 30 -19.06 18.93 -7.47
N ASN A 31 -19.81 17.83 -7.55
CA ASN A 31 -20.95 17.56 -6.69
C ASN A 31 -20.86 16.24 -5.92
N LEU A 32 -19.70 15.58 -5.86
CA LEU A 32 -19.60 14.28 -5.20
C LEU A 32 -18.85 14.38 -3.87
N PRO A 33 -19.52 14.03 -2.76
CA PRO A 33 -19.00 14.22 -1.41
C PRO A 33 -18.04 13.08 -0.99
N TYR A 34 -16.84 13.02 -1.57
CA TYR A 34 -15.86 11.95 -1.28
C TYR A 34 -14.76 12.31 -0.29
N SER A 35 -14.66 13.57 0.11
CA SER A 35 -13.62 14.02 1.04
C SER A 35 -13.84 13.52 2.47
N THR A 36 -12.82 13.74 3.32
CA THR A 36 -12.84 13.31 4.73
C THR A 36 -14.03 13.86 5.50
N VAL A 37 -14.37 15.13 5.31
CA VAL A 37 -15.48 15.78 6.04
C VAL A 37 -16.83 15.10 5.74
N TYR A 38 -17.04 14.65 4.51
CA TYR A 38 -18.29 13.94 4.18
C TYR A 38 -18.27 12.52 4.73
N PHE A 39 -17.11 11.86 4.75
CA PHE A 39 -16.95 10.54 5.34
C PHE A 39 -17.24 10.59 6.85
N THR A 40 -16.61 11.51 7.59
CA THR A 40 -16.84 11.65 9.03
C THR A 40 -18.28 12.04 9.38
N ARG A 41 -18.91 12.92 8.58
CA ARG A 41 -20.34 13.22 8.74
C ARG A 41 -21.24 12.01 8.49
N ALA A 42 -20.93 11.18 7.50
CA ALA A 42 -21.67 9.95 7.22
C ALA A 42 -21.51 8.94 8.37
N MET A 43 -20.31 8.82 8.93
CA MET A 43 -20.03 7.98 10.10
C MET A 43 -20.82 8.43 11.33
N ARG A 44 -20.79 9.73 11.66
CA ARG A 44 -21.57 10.31 12.79
C ARG A 44 -23.08 10.10 12.65
N ARG A 45 -23.59 10.00 11.42
CA ARG A 45 -25.00 9.77 11.10
C ARG A 45 -25.35 8.31 10.86
N HIS A 46 -24.41 7.40 11.06
CA HIS A 46 -24.56 5.96 10.82
C HIS A 46 -25.14 5.62 9.42
N SER A 47 -24.81 6.43 8.41
CA SER A 47 -25.33 6.26 7.05
C SER A 47 -24.50 5.23 6.25
N THR A 48 -24.76 3.94 6.46
CA THR A 48 -24.00 2.81 5.89
C THR A 48 -23.80 2.94 4.38
N LYS A 49 -24.85 3.26 3.61
CA LYS A 49 -24.77 3.43 2.15
C LYS A 49 -23.76 4.51 1.75
N LYS A 50 -23.79 5.69 2.42
CA LYS A 50 -22.87 6.79 2.14
C LYS A 50 -21.45 6.46 2.57
N ILE A 51 -21.27 5.84 3.72
CA ILE A 51 -19.99 5.40 4.26
C ILE A 51 -19.29 4.47 3.24
N ASN A 52 -19.98 3.43 2.79
CA ASN A 52 -19.45 2.47 1.83
C ASN A 52 -19.11 3.14 0.50
N THR A 53 -20.03 3.94 -0.06
CA THR A 53 -19.81 4.65 -1.33
C THR A 53 -18.58 5.56 -1.27
N ILE A 54 -18.43 6.34 -0.19
CA ILE A 54 -17.28 7.24 -0.03
C ILE A 54 -15.98 6.45 0.15
N SER A 55 -16.04 5.37 0.91
CA SER A 55 -14.89 4.48 1.13
C SER A 55 -14.43 3.83 -0.18
N ASP A 56 -15.35 3.24 -0.95
CA ASP A 56 -15.04 2.52 -2.19
C ASP A 56 -14.47 3.44 -3.27
N LYS A 57 -15.01 4.65 -3.42
CA LYS A 57 -14.57 5.61 -4.44
C LYS A 57 -13.30 6.37 -4.06
N CYS A 58 -12.80 6.23 -2.86
CA CYS A 58 -11.59 6.92 -2.42
C CYS A 58 -10.33 6.36 -3.11
N LEU A 59 -9.53 7.25 -3.70
CA LEU A 59 -8.26 6.90 -4.33
C LEU A 59 -7.13 6.56 -3.32
N MET A 60 -7.35 6.77 -2.02
CA MET A 60 -6.37 6.54 -0.96
C MET A 60 -5.05 7.33 -1.17
N CYS A 61 -5.12 8.49 -1.83
CA CYS A 61 -3.95 9.29 -2.21
C CYS A 61 -3.31 10.09 -1.06
N GLY A 62 -3.98 10.21 0.10
CA GLY A 62 -3.46 10.89 1.29
C GLY A 62 -3.52 12.42 1.28
N LYS A 63 -3.89 13.10 0.17
CA LYS A 63 -3.92 14.58 0.10
C LYS A 63 -4.77 15.22 1.21
N CYS A 64 -5.91 14.61 1.55
CA CYS A 64 -6.78 15.09 2.63
C CYS A 64 -6.14 14.96 4.02
N VAL A 65 -5.22 14.01 4.21
CA VAL A 65 -4.46 13.85 5.46
C VAL A 65 -3.43 14.97 5.59
N ALA A 66 -2.71 15.26 4.50
CA ALA A 66 -1.66 16.28 4.47
C ALA A 66 -2.17 17.70 4.77
N VAL A 67 -3.41 18.03 4.40
CA VAL A 67 -4.02 19.37 4.64
C VAL A 67 -4.85 19.42 5.90
N CYS A 68 -4.96 18.34 6.67
CA CYS A 68 -5.82 18.30 7.85
C CYS A 68 -5.15 18.95 9.06
N PRO A 69 -5.66 20.09 9.59
CA PRO A 69 -5.02 20.79 10.69
C PRO A 69 -5.09 20.04 12.03
N VAL A 70 -6.00 19.08 12.12
CA VAL A 70 -6.20 18.24 13.33
C VAL A 70 -5.73 16.80 13.11
N GLY A 71 -5.00 16.53 12.04
CA GLY A 71 -4.34 15.26 11.79
C GLY A 71 -5.25 14.04 11.58
N VAL A 72 -6.47 14.22 11.05
CA VAL A 72 -7.38 13.08 10.80
C VAL A 72 -6.82 12.19 9.69
N ASP A 73 -6.47 10.95 10.02
CA ASP A 73 -6.04 9.93 9.06
C ASP A 73 -7.24 9.27 8.36
N SER A 74 -7.74 9.96 7.37
CA SER A 74 -8.85 9.49 6.54
C SER A 74 -8.55 8.22 5.75
N CYS A 75 -7.28 7.97 5.41
CA CYS A 75 -6.90 6.78 4.67
C CYS A 75 -7.04 5.53 5.55
N SER A 76 -6.52 5.56 6.77
CA SER A 76 -6.66 4.45 7.73
C SER A 76 -8.12 4.18 8.09
N MET A 77 -8.93 5.23 8.30
CA MET A 77 -10.36 5.09 8.57
C MET A 77 -11.10 4.38 7.43
N LYS A 78 -10.85 4.79 6.18
CA LYS A 78 -11.50 4.19 5.01
C LYS A 78 -11.00 2.78 4.71
N THR A 79 -9.72 2.50 4.97
CA THR A 79 -9.17 1.13 4.89
C THR A 79 -9.86 0.22 5.91
N ALA A 80 -10.02 0.68 7.15
CA ALA A 80 -10.76 -0.06 8.18
C ALA A 80 -12.21 -0.31 7.75
N GLN A 81 -12.88 0.69 7.16
CA GLN A 81 -14.23 0.52 6.65
C GLN A 81 -14.30 -0.50 5.50
N ARG A 82 -13.36 -0.47 4.57
CA ARG A 82 -13.28 -1.48 3.50
C ARG A 82 -13.13 -2.89 4.04
N ALA A 83 -12.37 -3.05 5.11
CA ALA A 83 -12.19 -4.35 5.77
C ALA A 83 -13.47 -4.91 6.41
N THR A 84 -14.46 -4.05 6.74
CA THR A 84 -15.76 -4.50 7.29
C THR A 84 -16.74 -4.94 6.21
N VAL A 85 -16.48 -4.61 4.93
CA VAL A 85 -17.39 -4.90 3.82
C VAL A 85 -16.76 -5.97 2.95
N THR A 86 -17.20 -7.21 3.08
CA THR A 86 -16.60 -8.41 2.47
C THR A 86 -16.61 -8.43 0.93
N ASN A 87 -17.33 -7.50 0.26
CA ASN A 87 -17.48 -7.47 -1.21
C ASN A 87 -17.30 -6.08 -1.82
N SER A 88 -16.61 -5.16 -1.17
CA SER A 88 -16.54 -3.76 -1.62
C SER A 88 -15.75 -3.54 -2.90
N LEU A 89 -14.78 -4.38 -3.20
CA LEU A 89 -13.98 -4.31 -4.43
C LEU A 89 -14.07 -5.62 -5.20
N LYS A 90 -14.62 -5.54 -6.43
CA LYS A 90 -14.74 -6.66 -7.38
C LYS A 90 -13.42 -7.02 -8.08
N TYR A 91 -12.28 -6.68 -7.48
CA TYR A 91 -10.98 -6.98 -8.08
C TYR A 91 -10.46 -8.31 -7.54
N ASP A 92 -9.99 -9.14 -8.46
CA ASP A 92 -9.25 -10.35 -8.13
C ASP A 92 -7.80 -9.97 -7.74
N TYR A 93 -7.41 -10.37 -6.53
CA TYR A 93 -6.06 -10.17 -5.99
C TYR A 93 -5.31 -11.49 -5.82
N SER A 94 -5.85 -12.60 -6.35
CA SER A 94 -5.24 -13.93 -6.20
C SER A 94 -3.83 -13.98 -6.77
N TYR A 95 -3.55 -13.21 -7.82
CA TYR A 95 -2.22 -13.10 -8.41
C TYR A 95 -1.15 -12.64 -7.42
N ILE A 96 -1.50 -11.81 -6.42
CA ILE A 96 -0.55 -11.35 -5.39
C ILE A 96 -0.20 -12.49 -4.43
N ASN A 97 -1.18 -13.29 -4.03
CA ASN A 97 -0.96 -14.42 -3.12
C ASN A 97 -0.16 -15.54 -3.79
N ASN A 98 -0.41 -15.76 -5.08
CA ASN A 98 0.26 -16.80 -5.87
C ASN A 98 1.68 -16.41 -6.30
N SER A 99 2.00 -15.13 -6.24
CA SER A 99 3.27 -14.59 -6.72
C SER A 99 4.38 -14.53 -5.67
N VAL A 100 4.10 -14.92 -4.42
CA VAL A 100 5.16 -15.00 -3.41
C VAL A 100 5.89 -16.34 -3.59
N PRO A 101 7.15 -16.36 -4.07
CA PRO A 101 7.88 -17.60 -4.24
C PRO A 101 8.01 -18.32 -2.90
N ALA A 102 7.96 -19.63 -2.95
CA ALA A 102 8.36 -20.44 -1.80
C ALA A 102 9.80 -20.08 -1.43
N VAL A 103 10.12 -20.04 -0.15
CA VAL A 103 11.46 -19.71 0.39
C VAL A 103 12.59 -20.55 -0.24
N SER A 104 12.24 -21.71 -0.82
CA SER A 104 13.15 -22.60 -1.52
C SER A 104 13.82 -22.02 -2.79
N THR A 105 13.31 -20.94 -3.35
CA THR A 105 13.88 -20.34 -4.59
C THR A 105 15.12 -19.50 -4.32
N ILE A 106 15.51 -19.32 -3.05
CA ILE A 106 16.65 -18.47 -2.63
C ILE A 106 17.91 -19.35 -2.33
N GLN A 107 17.82 -20.67 -2.46
CA GLN A 107 18.88 -21.60 -2.03
C GLN A 107 20.21 -21.52 -2.80
N ASP A 108 20.30 -20.74 -3.89
CA ASP A 108 21.53 -20.56 -4.69
C ASP A 108 22.31 -19.26 -4.36
N ILE A 109 22.10 -18.69 -3.16
CA ILE A 109 22.69 -17.41 -2.81
C ILE A 109 24.10 -17.63 -2.24
N GLN A 110 25.11 -17.27 -3.00
CA GLN A 110 26.45 -17.09 -2.47
C GLN A 110 26.46 -15.87 -1.53
N GLN A 111 26.98 -16.05 -0.31
CA GLN A 111 26.96 -15.09 0.83
C GLN A 111 27.64 -13.73 0.58
N LYS A 112 27.94 -13.34 -0.65
CA LYS A 112 28.66 -12.11 -0.99
C LYS A 112 27.80 -10.94 -1.44
N GLU A 113 26.54 -11.17 -1.79
CA GLU A 113 25.70 -10.12 -2.36
C GLU A 113 25.10 -9.22 -1.25
N LYS A 114 25.42 -7.93 -1.32
CA LYS A 114 25.01 -6.95 -0.30
C LYS A 114 23.68 -6.27 -0.60
N VAL A 115 23.26 -6.25 -1.87
CA VAL A 115 22.07 -5.55 -2.32
C VAL A 115 21.00 -6.52 -2.80
N LEU A 116 19.83 -6.49 -2.20
CA LEU A 116 18.64 -7.17 -2.69
C LEU A 116 17.75 -6.17 -3.44
N TYR A 117 17.60 -6.35 -4.75
CA TYR A 117 16.70 -5.54 -5.55
C TYR A 117 15.29 -6.17 -5.55
N PHE A 118 14.35 -5.51 -4.88
CA PHE A 118 12.93 -5.86 -4.90
C PHE A 118 12.22 -4.98 -5.95
N ALA A 119 12.05 -5.51 -7.16
CA ALA A 119 11.44 -4.78 -8.27
C ALA A 119 9.95 -4.48 -8.00
N GLY A 120 9.21 -5.48 -7.56
CA GLY A 120 7.79 -5.39 -7.24
C GLY A 120 6.89 -5.36 -8.48
N CYS A 121 5.59 -5.55 -8.26
CA CYS A 121 4.60 -5.77 -9.32
C CYS A 121 4.53 -4.64 -10.38
N MET A 122 4.65 -3.38 -9.96
CA MET A 122 4.57 -2.25 -10.92
C MET A 122 5.79 -2.17 -11.83
N THR A 123 6.98 -2.51 -11.33
CA THR A 123 8.21 -2.50 -12.13
C THR A 123 8.19 -3.62 -13.17
N GLN A 124 7.59 -4.76 -12.85
CA GLN A 124 7.40 -5.85 -13.81
C GLN A 124 6.48 -5.43 -14.99
N LEU A 125 5.49 -4.56 -14.72
CA LEU A 125 4.65 -3.98 -15.77
C LEU A 125 5.36 -2.88 -16.59
N THR A 126 6.55 -2.44 -16.15
CA THR A 126 7.36 -1.41 -16.81
C THR A 126 8.78 -1.91 -17.06
N PRO A 127 8.99 -2.81 -18.05
CA PRO A 127 10.27 -3.49 -18.27
C PRO A 127 11.45 -2.53 -18.49
N THR A 128 11.21 -1.33 -19.01
CA THR A 128 12.24 -0.30 -19.19
C THR A 128 12.84 0.14 -17.86
N ILE A 129 12.05 0.28 -16.80
CA ILE A 129 12.55 0.64 -15.47
C ILE A 129 13.41 -0.50 -14.92
N LEU A 130 12.92 -1.74 -15.03
CA LEU A 130 13.68 -2.92 -14.59
C LEU A 130 15.06 -2.97 -15.26
N LYS A 131 15.09 -2.88 -16.60
CA LYS A 131 16.33 -2.89 -17.39
C LYS A 131 17.26 -1.75 -17.01
N SER A 132 16.74 -0.54 -16.79
CA SER A 132 17.54 0.62 -16.40
C SER A 132 18.18 0.43 -15.03
N VAL A 133 17.44 -0.07 -14.04
CA VAL A 133 17.98 -0.33 -12.70
C VAL A 133 19.06 -1.41 -12.76
N VAL A 134 18.81 -2.50 -13.47
CA VAL A 134 19.82 -3.57 -13.67
C VAL A 134 21.07 -3.01 -14.32
N SER A 135 20.94 -2.25 -15.40
CA SER A 135 22.08 -1.61 -16.08
C SER A 135 22.88 -0.68 -15.16
N ILE A 136 22.22 0.07 -14.29
CA ILE A 136 22.90 0.92 -13.30
C ILE A 136 23.71 0.06 -12.32
N LEU A 137 23.12 -1.02 -11.80
CA LEU A 137 23.79 -1.93 -10.87
C LEU A 137 25.00 -2.61 -11.51
N GLU A 138 24.88 -3.07 -12.75
CA GLU A 138 25.96 -3.67 -13.52
C GLU A 138 27.09 -2.66 -13.80
N ASN A 139 26.77 -1.48 -14.30
CA ASN A 139 27.76 -0.43 -14.60
C ASN A 139 28.47 0.08 -13.34
N SER A 140 27.80 0.11 -12.20
CA SER A 140 28.40 0.47 -10.91
C SER A 140 29.20 -0.66 -10.27
N LYS A 141 29.23 -1.85 -10.89
CA LYS A 141 29.87 -3.07 -10.35
C LYS A 141 29.34 -3.41 -8.94
N THR A 142 28.08 -3.10 -8.68
CA THR A 142 27.43 -3.42 -7.41
C THR A 142 27.06 -4.90 -7.40
N GLU A 143 27.45 -5.61 -6.37
CA GLU A 143 26.97 -6.97 -6.12
C GLU A 143 25.50 -6.94 -5.71
N TYR A 144 24.65 -7.57 -6.49
CA TYR A 144 23.20 -7.54 -6.26
C TYR A 144 22.52 -8.86 -6.58
N MET A 145 21.36 -9.02 -5.98
CA MET A 145 20.43 -10.11 -6.24
C MET A 145 19.03 -9.54 -6.52
N ILE A 146 18.29 -10.15 -7.43
CA ILE A 146 16.90 -9.78 -7.71
C ILE A 146 15.99 -10.71 -6.92
N ALA A 147 15.12 -10.13 -6.05
CA ALA A 147 14.22 -10.89 -5.20
C ALA A 147 13.12 -11.63 -5.97
N ASP A 148 12.78 -11.15 -7.16
CA ASP A 148 11.69 -11.65 -8.00
C ASP A 148 12.13 -11.84 -9.46
N LYS A 149 13.17 -12.67 -9.68
CA LYS A 149 13.67 -12.97 -11.03
C LYS A 149 12.57 -13.40 -12.00
N ASP A 150 11.64 -14.20 -11.53
CA ASP A 150 10.54 -14.75 -12.33
C ASP A 150 9.33 -13.79 -12.37
N GLY A 151 9.41 -12.65 -11.70
CA GLY A 151 8.34 -11.69 -11.56
C GLY A 151 7.28 -12.09 -10.51
N GLY A 152 6.46 -11.14 -10.15
CA GLY A 152 5.26 -11.43 -9.37
C GLY A 152 5.28 -11.03 -7.90
N LEU A 153 6.42 -10.68 -7.31
CA LEU A 153 6.42 -10.16 -5.94
C LEU A 153 5.68 -8.82 -5.84
N CYS A 154 4.87 -8.71 -4.80
CA CYS A 154 4.15 -7.48 -4.47
C CYS A 154 4.41 -7.10 -3.01
N CYS A 155 4.50 -5.80 -2.73
CA CYS A 155 4.65 -5.30 -1.35
C CYS A 155 3.38 -5.43 -0.48
N GLY A 156 2.27 -5.93 -1.01
CA GLY A 156 1.00 -6.07 -0.31
C GLY A 156 0.10 -4.83 -0.30
N ARG A 157 0.55 -3.69 -0.84
CA ARG A 157 -0.23 -2.44 -0.83
C ARG A 157 -1.62 -2.56 -1.47
N PRO A 158 -1.82 -3.21 -2.62
CA PRO A 158 -3.16 -3.35 -3.21
C PRO A 158 -4.15 -4.06 -2.29
N LEU A 159 -3.70 -5.10 -1.58
CA LEU A 159 -4.51 -5.81 -0.60
C LEU A 159 -4.90 -4.92 0.58
N MET A 160 -3.94 -4.13 1.10
CA MET A 160 -4.20 -3.16 2.17
C MET A 160 -5.26 -2.15 1.74
N LEU A 161 -5.12 -1.56 0.55
CA LEU A 161 -6.06 -0.58 0.01
C LEU A 161 -7.44 -1.17 -0.25
N ALA A 162 -7.51 -2.46 -0.56
CA ALA A 162 -8.76 -3.20 -0.72
C ALA A 162 -9.43 -3.56 0.62
N GLY A 163 -8.75 -3.35 1.76
CA GLY A 163 -9.23 -3.79 3.07
C GLY A 163 -8.99 -5.27 3.37
N LYS A 164 -8.27 -6.00 2.50
CA LYS A 164 -7.89 -7.41 2.70
C LYS A 164 -6.67 -7.49 3.62
N LEU A 165 -6.84 -7.09 4.88
CA LEU A 165 -5.73 -6.85 5.80
C LEU A 165 -4.97 -8.12 6.17
N ASP A 166 -5.65 -9.25 6.34
CA ASP A 166 -5.00 -10.51 6.72
C ASP A 166 -4.17 -11.07 5.55
N ALA A 167 -4.71 -11.04 4.32
CA ALA A 167 -3.96 -11.40 3.13
C ALA A 167 -2.75 -10.48 2.91
N SER A 168 -2.88 -9.18 3.21
CA SER A 168 -1.75 -8.26 3.15
C SER A 168 -0.67 -8.59 4.17
N LYS A 169 -1.04 -8.94 5.41
CA LYS A 169 -0.09 -9.37 6.45
C LYS A 169 0.64 -10.65 6.06
N GLU A 170 -0.06 -11.59 5.45
CA GLU A 170 0.55 -12.83 4.96
C GLU A 170 1.64 -12.54 3.92
N VAL A 171 1.36 -11.69 2.94
CA VAL A 171 2.34 -11.24 1.94
C VAL A 171 3.53 -10.53 2.60
N ILE A 172 3.27 -9.63 3.56
CA ILE A 172 4.32 -8.92 4.30
C ILE A 172 5.22 -9.91 5.06
N ASN A 173 4.66 -10.88 5.75
CA ASN A 173 5.42 -11.87 6.50
C ASN A 173 6.30 -12.71 5.56
N LYS A 174 5.74 -13.25 4.47
CA LYS A 174 6.50 -14.03 3.47
C LYS A 174 7.64 -13.22 2.87
N ASN A 175 7.39 -11.98 2.47
CA ASN A 175 8.46 -11.11 1.95
C ASN A 175 9.51 -10.77 3.02
N THR A 176 9.10 -10.59 4.28
CA THR A 176 10.03 -10.33 5.39
C THR A 176 10.98 -11.52 5.59
N GLU A 177 10.45 -12.74 5.57
CA GLU A 177 11.24 -13.97 5.64
C GLU A 177 12.20 -14.09 4.46
N LEU A 178 11.71 -13.83 3.24
CA LEU A 178 12.53 -13.81 2.02
C LEU A 178 13.71 -12.84 2.15
N ILE A 179 13.46 -11.60 2.59
CA ILE A 179 14.47 -10.57 2.73
C ILE A 179 15.49 -10.95 3.81
N LYS A 180 15.03 -11.44 4.97
CA LYS A 180 15.93 -11.88 6.05
C LYS A 180 16.79 -13.06 5.63
N ASN A 181 16.22 -14.03 4.94
CA ASN A 181 16.94 -15.22 4.47
C ASN A 181 17.88 -14.92 3.31
N SER A 182 17.75 -13.78 2.63
CA SER A 182 18.66 -13.37 1.57
C SER A 182 20.07 -13.05 2.07
N GLY A 183 20.23 -12.71 3.36
CA GLY A 183 21.50 -12.26 3.92
C GLY A 183 21.98 -10.90 3.41
N CYS A 184 21.20 -10.22 2.57
CA CYS A 184 21.55 -8.90 2.04
C CYS A 184 21.42 -7.81 3.13
N THR A 185 22.31 -6.83 3.05
CA THR A 185 22.34 -5.71 4.01
C THR A 185 21.58 -4.48 3.52
N THR A 186 21.33 -4.42 2.21
CA THR A 186 20.68 -3.28 1.56
C THR A 186 19.50 -3.76 0.72
N LEU A 187 18.34 -3.15 0.92
CA LEU A 187 17.14 -3.36 0.10
C LEU A 187 16.98 -2.21 -0.88
N LEU A 188 17.06 -2.50 -2.17
CA LEU A 188 16.85 -1.54 -3.25
C LEU A 188 15.41 -1.65 -3.77
N LEU A 189 14.75 -0.53 -3.92
CA LEU A 189 13.37 -0.42 -4.40
C LEU A 189 13.28 0.60 -5.53
N SER A 190 12.62 0.27 -6.64
CA SER A 190 12.34 1.20 -7.74
C SER A 190 10.96 1.85 -7.65
N CYS A 191 10.06 1.33 -6.80
CA CYS A 191 8.70 1.84 -6.64
C CYS A 191 8.55 2.65 -5.35
N PRO A 192 8.16 3.95 -5.41
CA PRO A 192 7.99 4.79 -4.22
C PRO A 192 6.86 4.30 -3.30
N ILE A 193 5.85 3.63 -3.85
CA ILE A 193 4.77 3.02 -3.05
C ILE A 193 5.34 1.85 -2.23
N CYS A 194 6.17 1.00 -2.84
CA CYS A 194 6.83 -0.07 -2.12
C CYS A 194 7.72 0.51 -1.00
N MET A 195 8.51 1.55 -1.29
CA MET A 195 9.35 2.22 -0.28
C MET A 195 8.53 2.66 0.93
N LYS A 196 7.37 3.29 0.70
CA LYS A 196 6.47 3.70 1.79
C LYS A 196 6.00 2.49 2.61
N VAL A 197 5.54 1.43 1.95
CA VAL A 197 5.03 0.23 2.64
C VAL A 197 6.13 -0.47 3.43
N PHE A 198 7.33 -0.60 2.85
CA PHE A 198 8.48 -1.18 3.54
C PHE A 198 8.87 -0.39 4.80
N LYS A 199 8.79 0.94 4.77
CA LYS A 199 9.07 1.78 5.94
C LYS A 199 7.99 1.72 7.03
N GLU A 200 6.72 1.59 6.65
CA GLU A 200 5.59 1.72 7.57
C GLU A 200 5.10 0.38 8.13
N GLU A 201 5.20 -0.70 7.34
CA GLU A 201 4.53 -1.96 7.65
C GLU A 201 5.50 -3.14 7.85
N TYR A 202 6.68 -3.11 7.23
CA TYR A 202 7.66 -4.18 7.36
C TYR A 202 8.53 -3.97 8.59
N LYS A 203 8.77 -5.03 9.34
CA LYS A 203 9.69 -5.09 10.49
C LYS A 203 10.99 -5.79 10.06
N LEU A 204 11.78 -5.10 9.28
CA LEU A 204 13.08 -5.57 8.77
C LEU A 204 14.19 -5.35 9.81
#